data_2e5968eb39b3cc432b029e12658729a3
#
_entry.id   2e5968eb39b3cc432b029e12658729a3
#
_cell.length_a   1.000
_cell.length_b   1.000
_cell.length_c   1.000
_cell.angle_alpha   90.00
_cell.angle_beta   90.00
_cell.angle_gamma   90.00
#
_symmetry.space_group_name_H-M   'P 1'
#
loop_
_entity.id
_entity.type
_entity.pdbx_description
1 polymer ?
#
loop_
_entity_poly.entity_id
_entity_poly.type
_entity_poly.pdbx_seq_one_letter_code
_entity_poly.pdbx_strand_id
1 'polypeptide(L)'
;MKRLFRCQSNVLILDEPKLCISSRMKPLLRQLRASEVHYHMAAPGYLVFPGKAFHCDILLNIGVHFKAGRIQFLEFFRVIPPEQRKSYDAAASYAERSAALRRTYGSPAEAEAREDCRWEQWPLGKLTLLHSLWDRFGPEEHLHVSFSAPKS
;
A
#
# COMPACT_ATOMS: atom_id res chain seq x y z
N MET A 1 -0.53 -27.84 4.64
CA MET A 1 0.27 -26.97 3.76
C MET A 1 -0.64 -25.87 3.21
N LYS A 2 -0.61 -24.68 3.81
CA LYS A 2 -1.40 -23.55 3.30
C LYS A 2 -0.78 -23.13 1.98
N ARG A 3 -1.51 -23.29 0.89
CA ARG A 3 -1.14 -22.71 -0.39
C ARG A 3 -1.00 -21.22 -0.16
N LEU A 4 0.22 -20.75 -0.15
CA LEU A 4 0.51 -19.34 -0.35
C LEU A 4 -0.26 -18.92 -1.60
N PHE A 5 -1.20 -18.01 -1.43
CA PHE A 5 -1.83 -17.36 -2.55
C PHE A 5 -0.70 -16.79 -3.41
N ARG A 6 -0.41 -17.45 -4.50
CA ARG A 6 0.36 -16.84 -5.57
C ARG A 6 -0.47 -15.64 -6.00
N CYS A 7 -0.08 -14.48 -5.55
CA CYS A 7 -0.55 -13.23 -6.13
C CYS A 7 -0.38 -13.40 -7.63
N GLN A 8 -1.47 -13.61 -8.35
CA GLN A 8 -1.39 -13.70 -9.80
C GLN A 8 -0.83 -12.36 -10.24
N SER A 9 0.28 -12.42 -10.85
CA SER A 9 1.39 -11.54 -11.11
C SER A 9 1.15 -10.07 -11.48
N ASN A 10 -0.09 -9.55 -11.54
CA ASN A 10 -0.39 -8.20 -12.05
C ASN A 10 -1.47 -7.46 -11.27
N VAL A 11 -1.94 -8.01 -10.16
CA VAL A 11 -3.11 -7.50 -9.47
C VAL A 11 -2.87 -7.49 -7.97
N LEU A 12 -3.18 -6.36 -7.33
CA LEU A 12 -3.22 -6.24 -5.88
C LEU A 12 -4.65 -6.47 -5.40
N ILE A 13 -4.83 -7.37 -4.44
CA ILE A 13 -6.14 -7.64 -3.84
C ILE A 13 -6.19 -6.96 -2.47
N LEU A 14 -7.17 -6.06 -2.29
CA LEU A 14 -7.45 -5.44 -0.99
C LEU A 14 -8.36 -6.35 -0.18
N ASP A 15 -8.25 -6.24 1.15
CA ASP A 15 -9.03 -7.07 2.06
C ASP A 15 -10.46 -6.55 2.26
N GLU A 16 -10.62 -5.23 2.41
CA GLU A 16 -11.90 -4.59 2.70
C GLU A 16 -11.91 -3.15 2.17
N PRO A 17 -12.83 -2.79 1.27
CA PRO A 17 -13.64 -3.72 0.49
C PRO A 17 -12.76 -4.62 -0.36
N LYS A 18 -13.24 -5.79 -0.72
CA LYS A 18 -12.46 -6.74 -1.52
C LYS A 18 -12.41 -6.25 -2.96
N LEU A 19 -11.32 -5.55 -3.27
CA LEU A 19 -11.07 -4.96 -4.59
C LEU A 19 -9.86 -5.61 -5.22
N CYS A 20 -9.90 -5.69 -6.54
CA CYS A 20 -8.84 -6.23 -7.36
C CYS A 20 -8.24 -5.08 -8.18
N ILE A 21 -7.07 -4.59 -7.80
CA ILE A 21 -6.45 -3.42 -8.42
C ILE A 21 -5.39 -3.86 -9.42
N SER A 22 -5.66 -3.60 -10.70
CA SER A 22 -4.71 -3.75 -11.80
C SER A 22 -4.07 -2.40 -12.14
N SER A 23 -3.24 -2.35 -13.16
CA SER A 23 -2.60 -1.11 -13.61
C SER A 23 -3.54 -0.12 -14.32
N ARG A 24 -4.85 -0.43 -14.44
CA ARG A 24 -5.83 0.41 -15.14
C ARG A 24 -6.81 1.06 -14.20
N MET A 25 -7.10 2.34 -14.42
CA MET A 25 -8.05 3.11 -13.61
C MET A 25 -9.51 2.72 -13.82
N LYS A 26 -9.94 2.45 -15.05
CA LYS A 26 -11.35 2.16 -15.34
C LYS A 26 -11.92 0.99 -14.54
N PRO A 27 -11.25 -0.17 -14.45
CA PRO A 27 -11.75 -1.27 -13.61
C PRO A 27 -11.81 -0.90 -12.13
N LEU A 28 -10.85 -0.14 -11.62
CA LEU A 28 -10.86 0.32 -10.24
C LEU A 28 -12.07 1.22 -9.95
N LEU A 29 -12.34 2.19 -10.81
CA LEU A 29 -13.49 3.09 -10.66
C LEU A 29 -14.82 2.32 -10.67
N ARG A 30 -14.95 1.34 -11.54
CA ARG A 30 -16.15 0.48 -11.59
C ARG A 30 -16.34 -0.30 -10.28
N GLN A 31 -15.27 -0.87 -9.75
CA GLN A 31 -15.31 -1.62 -8.49
C GLN A 31 -15.64 -0.72 -7.30
N LEU A 32 -15.06 0.48 -7.22
CA LEU A 32 -15.35 1.44 -6.16
C LEU A 32 -16.82 1.85 -6.18
N ARG A 33 -17.40 2.10 -7.35
CA ARG A 33 -18.83 2.42 -7.50
C ARG A 33 -19.71 1.23 -7.14
N ALA A 34 -19.39 0.04 -7.61
CA ALA A 34 -20.14 -1.17 -7.33
C ALA A 34 -20.14 -1.54 -5.84
N SER A 35 -19.04 -1.23 -5.14
CA SER A 35 -18.88 -1.48 -3.70
C SER A 35 -19.34 -0.30 -2.83
N GLU A 36 -19.89 0.75 -3.44
CA GLU A 36 -20.37 1.97 -2.77
C GLU A 36 -19.30 2.62 -1.88
N VAL A 37 -18.04 2.56 -2.33
CA VAL A 37 -16.92 3.17 -1.62
C VAL A 37 -16.82 4.64 -1.97
N HIS A 38 -16.82 5.50 -0.96
CA HIS A 38 -16.57 6.91 -1.14
C HIS A 38 -15.11 7.16 -1.54
N TYR A 39 -14.91 7.82 -2.65
CA TYR A 39 -13.59 8.25 -3.09
C TYR A 39 -13.63 9.72 -3.51
N HIS A 40 -12.48 10.38 -3.46
CA HIS A 40 -12.37 11.76 -3.92
C HIS A 40 -11.06 11.98 -4.66
N MET A 41 -11.09 12.95 -5.58
CA MET A 41 -9.87 13.42 -6.26
C MET A 41 -9.19 14.47 -5.39
N ALA A 42 -8.08 14.09 -4.76
CA ALA A 42 -7.30 15.00 -3.93
C ALA A 42 -6.53 16.04 -4.78
N ALA A 43 -6.12 15.63 -5.98
CA ALA A 43 -5.46 16.46 -6.97
C ALA A 43 -5.62 15.81 -8.36
N PRO A 44 -5.31 16.50 -9.47
CA PRO A 44 -5.27 15.86 -10.78
C PRO A 44 -4.35 14.65 -10.78
N GLY A 45 -4.86 13.48 -11.19
CA GLY A 45 -4.10 12.24 -11.18
C GLY A 45 -3.90 11.60 -9.82
N TYR A 46 -4.61 12.08 -8.79
CA TYR A 46 -4.51 11.54 -7.44
C TYR A 46 -5.90 11.33 -6.81
N LEU A 47 -6.27 10.08 -6.65
CA LEU A 47 -7.54 9.66 -6.08
C LEU A 47 -7.30 8.97 -4.73
N VAL A 48 -8.16 9.23 -3.73
CA VAL A 48 -8.05 8.66 -2.39
C VAL A 48 -9.36 7.99 -1.99
N PHE A 49 -9.26 6.80 -1.39
CA PHE A 49 -10.39 6.08 -0.81
C PHE A 49 -9.96 5.29 0.43
N PRO A 50 -10.89 5.02 1.37
CA PRO A 50 -10.58 4.23 2.56
C PRO A 50 -10.61 2.74 2.28
N GLY A 51 -9.81 1.96 3.00
CA GLY A 51 -9.82 0.50 2.90
C GLY A 51 -8.81 -0.18 3.81
N LYS A 52 -8.80 -1.50 3.74
CA LYS A 52 -7.84 -2.35 4.45
C LYS A 52 -7.09 -3.22 3.46
N ALA A 53 -5.83 -3.49 3.73
CA ALA A 53 -4.95 -4.25 2.84
C ALA A 53 -3.90 -5.04 3.63
N PHE A 54 -3.24 -5.98 2.94
CA PHE A 54 -2.11 -6.75 3.46
C PHE A 54 -2.42 -7.59 4.69
N HIS A 55 -3.67 -8.04 4.85
CA HIS A 55 -4.15 -8.82 6.00
C HIS A 55 -3.90 -8.13 7.36
N CYS A 56 -3.75 -6.81 7.34
CA CYS A 56 -3.66 -5.98 8.53
C CYS A 56 -5.05 -5.39 8.82
N ASP A 57 -5.58 -5.62 10.01
CA ASP A 57 -6.85 -5.03 10.43
C ASP A 57 -6.68 -3.58 10.86
N ILE A 58 -6.18 -2.76 9.94
CA ILE A 58 -5.90 -1.34 10.14
C ILE A 58 -6.59 -0.57 9.03
N LEU A 59 -7.37 0.44 9.39
CA LEU A 59 -7.96 1.33 8.40
C LEU A 59 -6.89 2.23 7.78
N LEU A 60 -6.87 2.23 6.45
CA LEU A 60 -5.93 2.99 5.65
C LEU A 60 -6.66 3.96 4.74
N ASN A 61 -6.02 5.07 4.43
CA ASN A 61 -6.32 5.85 3.24
C ASN A 61 -5.43 5.37 2.11
N ILE A 62 -6.04 4.98 1.02
CA ILE A 62 -5.35 4.44 -0.15
C ILE A 62 -5.31 5.51 -1.22
N GLY A 63 -4.11 5.99 -1.50
CA GLY A 63 -3.86 6.99 -2.54
C GLY A 63 -3.47 6.31 -3.85
N VAL A 64 -4.14 6.67 -4.92
CA VAL A 64 -3.92 6.13 -6.26
C VAL A 64 -3.34 7.22 -7.14
N HIS A 65 -2.08 7.08 -7.52
CA HIS A 65 -1.44 7.98 -8.48
C HIS A 65 -1.55 7.40 -9.88
N PHE A 66 -2.18 8.14 -10.78
CA PHE A 66 -2.44 7.67 -12.14
C PHE A 66 -2.19 8.77 -13.18
N LYS A 67 -1.89 8.33 -14.39
CA LYS A 67 -1.68 9.20 -15.56
C LYS A 67 -2.13 8.48 -16.81
N ALA A 68 -2.87 9.17 -17.67
CA ALA A 68 -3.37 8.62 -18.92
C ALA A 68 -4.14 7.30 -18.73
N GLY A 69 -4.99 7.22 -17.69
CA GLY A 69 -5.79 6.03 -17.39
C GLY A 69 -5.01 4.84 -16.81
N ARG A 70 -3.72 5.02 -16.49
CA ARG A 70 -2.88 3.97 -15.89
C ARG A 70 -2.45 4.35 -14.49
N ILE A 71 -2.57 3.39 -13.56
CA ILE A 71 -2.07 3.54 -12.20
C ILE A 71 -0.55 3.35 -12.23
N GLN A 72 0.17 4.32 -11.67
CA GLN A 72 1.62 4.29 -11.54
C GLN A 72 2.04 3.65 -10.23
N PHE A 73 1.46 4.09 -9.13
CA PHE A 73 1.68 3.51 -7.81
C PHE A 73 0.53 3.82 -6.86
N LEU A 74 0.46 3.03 -5.80
CA LEU A 74 -0.48 3.18 -4.70
C LEU A 74 0.30 3.54 -3.44
N GLU A 75 -0.27 4.42 -2.62
CA GLU A 75 0.23 4.75 -1.29
C GLU A 75 -0.79 4.33 -0.24
N PHE A 76 -0.31 3.84 0.89
CA PHE A 76 -1.16 3.35 1.98
C PHE A 76 -0.83 4.13 3.25
N PHE A 77 -1.71 5.02 3.65
CA PHE A 77 -1.55 5.85 4.85
C PHE A 77 -2.45 5.35 5.96
N ARG A 78 -1.87 5.18 7.16
CA ARG A 78 -2.66 4.85 8.34
C ARG A 78 -3.57 6.03 8.70
N VAL A 79 -4.86 5.73 8.95
CA VAL A 79 -5.78 6.74 9.48
C VAL A 79 -5.53 6.86 10.97
N ILE A 80 -5.04 8.03 11.41
CA ILE A 80 -4.74 8.31 12.81
C ILE A 80 -5.81 9.26 13.33
N PRO A 81 -6.64 8.83 14.31
CA PRO A 81 -7.60 9.75 14.94
C PRO A 81 -6.91 10.97 15.54
N PRO A 82 -7.53 12.16 15.48
CA PRO A 82 -6.91 13.39 16.01
C PRO A 82 -6.44 13.29 17.45
N GLU A 83 -7.18 12.58 18.31
CA GLU A 83 -6.83 12.36 19.71
C GLU A 83 -5.59 11.49 19.91
N GLN A 84 -5.20 10.70 18.90
CA GLN A 84 -4.04 9.80 18.96
C GLN A 84 -2.80 10.34 18.27
N ARG A 85 -2.89 11.50 17.59
CA ARG A 85 -1.77 12.04 16.81
C ARG A 85 -0.53 12.33 17.65
N LYS A 86 -0.70 12.81 18.87
CA LYS A 86 0.43 13.12 19.76
C LYS A 86 1.13 11.87 20.30
N SER A 87 0.40 10.75 20.44
CA SER A 87 0.93 9.48 20.94
C SER A 87 1.32 8.51 19.83
N TYR A 88 1.13 8.91 18.58
CA TYR A 88 1.44 8.05 17.44
C TYR A 88 2.94 7.84 17.29
N ASP A 89 3.33 6.58 17.29
CA ASP A 89 4.73 6.15 17.13
C ASP A 89 4.90 5.46 15.78
N ALA A 90 5.49 6.17 14.81
CA ALA A 90 5.70 5.64 13.47
C ALA A 90 6.68 4.47 13.45
N ALA A 91 7.68 4.47 14.32
CA ALA A 91 8.63 3.36 14.41
C ALA A 91 7.96 2.08 14.93
N ALA A 92 7.08 2.19 15.93
CA ALA A 92 6.29 1.06 16.42
C ALA A 92 5.31 0.56 15.36
N SER A 93 4.65 1.46 14.63
CA SER A 93 3.78 1.13 13.50
C SER A 93 4.54 0.41 12.40
N TYR A 94 5.74 0.88 12.06
CA TYR A 94 6.61 0.24 11.08
C TYR A 94 6.97 -1.19 11.49
N ALA A 95 7.38 -1.39 12.75
CA ALA A 95 7.73 -2.72 13.26
C ALA A 95 6.55 -3.69 13.21
N GLU A 96 5.36 -3.24 13.60
CA GLU A 96 4.12 -4.04 13.55
C GLU A 96 3.76 -4.45 12.12
N ARG A 97 3.79 -3.50 11.18
CA ARG A 97 3.51 -3.78 9.77
C ARG A 97 4.58 -4.63 9.11
N SER A 98 5.84 -4.38 9.41
CA SER A 98 6.94 -5.21 8.92
C SER A 98 6.75 -6.67 9.31
N ALA A 99 6.39 -6.94 10.57
CA ALA A 99 6.09 -8.29 11.03
C ALA A 99 4.90 -8.91 10.27
N ALA A 100 3.83 -8.15 10.05
CA ALA A 100 2.66 -8.62 9.30
C ALA A 100 2.98 -8.91 7.83
N LEU A 101 3.75 -8.04 7.18
CA LEU A 101 4.18 -8.23 5.79
C LEU A 101 5.09 -9.46 5.65
N ARG A 102 6.00 -9.67 6.58
CA ARG A 102 6.87 -10.85 6.61
C ARG A 102 6.08 -12.15 6.84
N ARG A 103 5.05 -12.12 7.66
CA ARG A 103 4.15 -13.28 7.82
C ARG A 103 3.39 -13.60 6.54
N THR A 104 3.01 -12.58 5.78
CA THR A 104 2.21 -12.72 4.55
C THR A 104 3.07 -13.08 3.34
N TYR A 105 4.20 -12.41 3.16
CA TYR A 105 5.02 -12.50 1.95
C TYR A 105 6.39 -13.16 2.17
N GLY A 106 6.73 -13.53 3.39
CA GLY A 106 8.04 -14.06 3.72
C GLY A 106 9.09 -12.97 3.93
N SER A 107 10.34 -13.34 3.85
CA SER A 107 11.46 -12.39 3.98
C SER A 107 11.49 -11.45 2.77
N PRO A 108 11.81 -10.15 2.98
CA PRO A 108 11.95 -9.22 1.86
C PRO A 108 13.12 -9.63 0.96
N ALA A 109 13.01 -9.35 -0.33
CA ALA A 109 14.08 -9.61 -1.28
C ALA A 109 15.27 -8.67 -1.08
N GLU A 110 14.97 -7.43 -0.68
CA GLU A 110 15.95 -6.41 -0.34
C GLU A 110 15.50 -5.68 0.90
N ALA A 111 16.45 -5.31 1.75
CA ALA A 111 16.21 -4.54 2.96
C ALA A 111 17.46 -3.75 3.35
N GLU A 112 17.24 -2.60 3.98
CA GLU A 112 18.31 -1.79 4.53
C GLU A 112 17.85 -1.18 5.86
N ALA A 113 18.75 -1.09 6.83
CA ALA A 113 18.52 -0.40 8.08
C ALA A 113 19.70 0.53 8.36
N ARG A 114 19.42 1.83 8.32
CA ARG A 114 20.34 2.90 8.71
C ARG A 114 19.74 3.67 9.89
N GLU A 115 20.50 4.57 10.46
CA GLU A 115 20.03 5.39 11.57
C GLU A 115 18.82 6.24 11.22
N ASP A 116 18.78 6.82 10.01
CA ASP A 116 17.75 7.73 9.53
C ASP A 116 16.75 7.11 8.54
N CYS A 117 16.97 5.86 8.16
CA CYS A 117 16.15 5.20 7.14
C CYS A 117 16.16 3.69 7.31
N ARG A 118 14.98 3.10 7.26
CA ARG A 118 14.80 1.65 7.14
C ARG A 118 13.84 1.38 6.01
N TRP A 119 14.10 0.35 5.22
CA TRP A 119 13.17 -0.07 4.20
C TRP A 119 13.30 -1.57 3.90
N GLU A 120 12.20 -2.12 3.42
CA GLU A 120 12.05 -3.50 3.00
C GLU A 120 11.30 -3.54 1.69
N GLN A 121 11.66 -4.43 0.80
CA GLN A 121 11.06 -4.53 -0.52
C GLN A 121 10.72 -5.97 -0.87
N TRP A 122 9.51 -6.18 -1.37
CA TRP A 122 9.02 -7.47 -1.84
C TRP A 122 8.59 -7.37 -3.31
N PRO A 123 9.18 -8.18 -4.20
CA PRO A 123 8.63 -8.35 -5.54
C PRO A 123 7.40 -9.25 -5.46
N LEU A 124 6.27 -8.77 -5.96
CA LEU A 124 5.00 -9.50 -6.02
C LEU A 124 4.59 -9.66 -7.49
N GLY A 125 5.29 -10.53 -8.23
CA GLY A 125 5.12 -10.63 -9.66
C GLY A 125 5.56 -9.36 -10.38
N LYS A 126 4.66 -8.69 -11.08
CA LYS A 126 4.93 -7.39 -11.72
C LYS A 126 4.75 -6.20 -10.78
N LEU A 127 4.33 -6.45 -9.56
CA LEU A 127 4.20 -5.43 -8.55
C LEU A 127 5.43 -5.40 -7.65
N THR A 128 5.75 -4.24 -7.11
CA THR A 128 6.78 -4.09 -6.09
C THR A 128 6.17 -3.41 -4.87
N LEU A 129 6.25 -4.07 -3.74
CA LEU A 129 5.83 -3.54 -2.45
C LEU A 129 7.05 -2.98 -1.74
N LEU A 130 7.01 -1.71 -1.38
CA LEU A 130 8.05 -1.02 -0.63
C LEU A 130 7.49 -0.51 0.69
N HIS A 131 8.09 -0.90 1.79
CA HIS A 131 7.76 -0.44 3.13
C HIS A 131 8.97 0.27 3.72
N SER A 132 8.82 1.53 4.10
CA SER A 132 9.93 2.36 4.57
C SER A 132 9.58 3.20 5.78
N LEU A 133 10.60 3.52 6.56
CA LEU A 133 10.56 4.44 7.69
C LEU A 133 11.69 5.45 7.50
N TRP A 134 11.33 6.71 7.38
CA TRP A 134 12.27 7.83 7.23
C TRP A 134 12.19 8.72 8.46
N ASP A 135 13.34 9.18 8.93
CA ASP A 135 13.42 10.09 10.07
C ASP A 135 14.26 11.31 9.69
N ARG A 136 13.68 12.22 8.91
CA ARG A 136 14.31 13.49 8.53
C ARG A 136 13.79 14.66 9.35
N PHE A 137 12.47 14.72 9.53
CA PHE A 137 11.77 15.77 10.28
C PHE A 137 10.82 15.15 11.31
N GLY A 138 11.22 14.03 11.89
CA GLY A 138 10.42 13.12 12.64
C GLY A 138 10.17 11.84 11.84
N PRO A 139 9.89 10.71 12.51
CA PRO A 139 9.72 9.43 11.86
C PRO A 139 8.43 9.38 11.02
N GLU A 140 8.56 9.01 9.75
CA GLU A 140 7.44 8.83 8.81
C GLU A 140 7.48 7.44 8.20
N GLU A 141 6.38 6.72 8.32
CA GLU A 141 6.19 5.41 7.72
C GLU A 141 5.50 5.54 6.35
N HIS A 142 6.05 4.87 5.33
CA HIS A 142 5.49 4.83 3.99
C HIS A 142 5.33 3.40 3.52
N LEU A 143 4.21 3.11 2.89
CA LEU A 143 3.93 1.83 2.26
C LEU A 143 3.42 2.08 0.84
N HIS A 144 4.18 1.62 -0.15
CA HIS A 144 3.89 1.86 -1.55
C HIS A 144 3.81 0.54 -2.32
N VAL A 145 2.91 0.48 -3.29
CA VAL A 145 2.89 -0.57 -4.30
C VAL A 145 3.03 0.10 -5.66
N SER A 146 4.08 -0.23 -6.39
CA SER A 146 4.29 0.24 -7.75
C SER A 146 4.01 -0.87 -8.76
N PHE A 147 3.48 -0.47 -9.92
CA PHE A 147 3.28 -1.35 -11.05
C PHE A 147 4.47 -1.21 -12.00
N SER A 148 5.02 -2.34 -12.43
CA SER A 148 6.11 -2.29 -13.42
C SER A 148 5.63 -1.61 -14.69
N ALA A 149 6.42 -0.66 -15.20
CA ALA A 149 6.15 -0.07 -16.48
C ALA A 149 6.15 -1.18 -17.56
N PRO A 150 5.21 -1.13 -18.53
CA PRO A 150 5.27 -2.06 -19.65
C PRO A 150 6.62 -1.89 -20.35
N LYS A 151 7.33 -2.99 -20.58
CA LYS A 151 8.57 -2.98 -21.34
C LYS A 151 8.25 -2.50 -22.76
N SER A 152 8.86 -1.39 -23.13
CA SER A 152 8.81 -0.88 -24.49
C SER A 152 9.56 -1.81 -25.44
#